data_cb7a456b45c44adcb0e5b9608e62337d
#
_entry.id   cb7a456b45c44adcb0e5b9608e62337d
#
_cell.length_a   1.000
_cell.length_b   1.000
_cell.length_c   1.000
_cell.angle_alpha   90.00
_cell.angle_beta   90.00
_cell.angle_gamma   90.00
#
_symmetry.space_group_name_H-M   'P 1'
#
loop_
_entity.id
_entity.type
_entity.pdbx_description
1 polymer ?
#
loop_
_entity_poly.entity_id
_entity_poly.type
_entity_poly.pdbx_seq_one_letter_code
_entity_poly.pdbx_strand_id
1 'polypeptide(L)'
;MGIVSVLLFVMSIALVVVTLPLLVELLVLTGAALLPSDSEKANVNGKNSAVGFRLAVIVPAHNEEALIGRCVCSILASRPQFVEVLVVAHNCSDNTAVEAERAGARVLRLNESSQSGKGCALHHGFLTALAEGFDAVLVIDADSVVSTNLVEAARNSFRSGSQAVQCRYEMLAATSNRRGQLMSLAFMGFNVIRPAGRERLGLSAGIFGNGFGMRREVLEQLPYEARSTTEDLEYHLMLVDAGIRVAFLDSAHVASEAPASSSGASTQRERWEGGRFRMMKQWTPRLLVRVLSGNFRALEPLLDLLGLPLALEVGLLTVALCLPVEWLRFYAVAALALIGLHVLVAAAKGPDFRGAMKALVTAPFYILWKLWMLPRIWRASRADAPWVRTSRDASV
;
A
#
# COMPACT_ATOMS: atom_id res chain seq x y z
N MET A 1 -6.89 -7.75 47.07
CA MET A 1 -6.32 -8.30 45.82
C MET A 1 -4.81 -8.44 46.01
N GLY A 2 -4.23 -9.63 45.79
CA GLY A 2 -2.76 -9.80 45.92
C GLY A 2 -2.04 -9.08 44.74
N ILE A 3 -0.77 -8.77 44.92
CA ILE A 3 0.08 -8.09 43.93
C ILE A 3 0.00 -8.78 42.55
N VAL A 4 -0.05 -10.11 42.53
CA VAL A 4 -0.18 -10.91 41.29
C VAL A 4 -1.48 -10.61 40.53
N SER A 5 -2.61 -10.48 41.25
CA SER A 5 -3.89 -10.16 40.62
C SER A 5 -3.92 -8.76 40.02
N VAL A 6 -3.28 -7.79 40.68
CA VAL A 6 -3.14 -6.42 40.12
C VAL A 6 -2.26 -6.40 38.89
N LEU A 7 -1.13 -7.10 38.91
CA LEU A 7 -0.23 -7.21 37.74
C LEU A 7 -0.91 -7.86 36.57
N LEU A 8 -1.63 -8.97 36.78
CA LEU A 8 -2.41 -9.64 35.73
C LEU A 8 -3.49 -8.72 35.13
N PHE A 9 -4.18 -7.95 35.96
CA PHE A 9 -5.19 -7.02 35.51
C PHE A 9 -4.59 -5.90 34.65
N VAL A 10 -3.50 -5.26 35.12
CA VAL A 10 -2.81 -4.18 34.37
C VAL A 10 -2.27 -4.71 33.03
N MET A 11 -1.65 -5.89 33.04
CA MET A 11 -1.16 -6.53 31.81
C MET A 11 -2.28 -6.85 30.84
N SER A 12 -3.45 -7.31 31.33
CA SER A 12 -4.61 -7.59 30.51
C SER A 12 -5.15 -6.33 29.83
N ILE A 13 -5.29 -5.23 30.58
CA ILE A 13 -5.71 -3.93 30.03
C ILE A 13 -4.70 -3.43 28.98
N ALA A 14 -3.40 -3.53 29.27
CA ALA A 14 -2.37 -3.12 28.31
C ALA A 14 -2.45 -3.92 27.00
N LEU A 15 -2.67 -5.24 27.08
CA LEU A 15 -2.87 -6.09 25.90
C LEU A 15 -4.10 -5.64 25.08
N VAL A 16 -5.23 -5.38 25.72
CA VAL A 16 -6.43 -4.89 25.03
C VAL A 16 -6.17 -3.53 24.39
N VAL A 17 -5.60 -2.57 25.11
CA VAL A 17 -5.33 -1.23 24.58
C VAL A 17 -4.42 -1.27 23.34
N VAL A 18 -3.42 -2.16 23.34
CA VAL A 18 -2.47 -2.28 22.23
C VAL A 18 -3.08 -2.99 21.02
N THR A 19 -3.95 -3.99 21.24
CA THR A 19 -4.57 -4.77 20.15
C THR A 19 -5.87 -4.15 19.60
N LEU A 20 -6.56 -3.35 20.38
CA LEU A 20 -7.87 -2.80 20.03
C LEU A 20 -7.89 -1.95 18.73
N PRO A 21 -6.91 -1.06 18.45
CA PRO A 21 -6.96 -0.22 17.25
C PRO A 21 -7.10 -1.01 15.95
N LEU A 22 -6.26 -2.03 15.76
CA LEU A 22 -6.34 -2.89 14.58
C LEU A 22 -7.66 -3.66 14.51
N LEU A 23 -8.14 -4.20 15.64
CA LEU A 23 -9.38 -4.98 15.67
C LEU A 23 -10.60 -4.14 15.31
N VAL A 24 -10.69 -2.91 15.82
CA VAL A 24 -11.76 -1.97 15.46
C VAL A 24 -11.70 -1.66 13.96
N GLU A 25 -10.52 -1.38 13.44
CA GLU A 25 -10.34 -1.11 12.02
C GLU A 25 -10.73 -2.33 11.15
N LEU A 26 -10.26 -3.54 11.49
CA LEU A 26 -10.60 -4.76 10.76
C LEU A 26 -12.11 -5.05 10.80
N LEU A 27 -12.77 -4.87 11.94
CA LEU A 27 -14.21 -5.07 12.07
C LEU A 27 -14.97 -4.13 11.12
N VAL A 28 -14.67 -2.84 11.18
CA VAL A 28 -15.38 -1.81 10.41
C VAL A 28 -15.08 -1.95 8.93
N LEU A 29 -13.79 -2.03 8.55
CA LEU A 29 -13.41 -2.03 7.15
C LEU A 29 -13.73 -3.36 6.45
N THR A 30 -13.58 -4.51 7.12
CA THR A 30 -13.97 -5.80 6.53
C THR A 30 -15.46 -5.88 6.36
N GLY A 31 -16.25 -5.43 7.36
CA GLY A 31 -17.70 -5.36 7.25
C GLY A 31 -18.14 -4.46 6.10
N ALA A 32 -17.58 -3.26 5.99
CA ALA A 32 -17.86 -2.34 4.90
C ALA A 32 -17.47 -2.90 3.53
N ALA A 33 -16.31 -3.61 3.43
CA ALA A 33 -15.86 -4.22 2.18
C ALA A 33 -16.80 -5.31 1.62
N LEU A 34 -17.66 -5.87 2.46
CA LEU A 34 -18.67 -6.85 2.05
C LEU A 34 -19.96 -6.20 1.53
N LEU A 35 -20.16 -4.91 1.74
CA LEU A 35 -21.32 -4.20 1.23
C LEU A 35 -21.24 -4.04 -0.30
N PRO A 36 -22.38 -3.99 -1.01
CA PRO A 36 -22.40 -3.69 -2.44
C PRO A 36 -21.71 -2.38 -2.77
N SER A 37 -21.02 -2.32 -3.90
CA SER A 37 -20.36 -1.10 -4.38
C SER A 37 -21.29 -0.32 -5.29
N ASP A 38 -21.59 0.93 -4.96
CA ASP A 38 -22.31 1.84 -5.85
C ASP A 38 -21.39 2.47 -6.93
N SER A 39 -20.07 2.28 -6.83
CA SER A 39 -19.10 2.85 -7.76
C SER A 39 -19.17 2.24 -9.17
N GLU A 40 -19.69 1.03 -9.33
CA GLU A 40 -19.95 0.44 -10.65
C GLU A 40 -21.02 1.21 -11.43
N LYS A 41 -22.01 1.81 -10.74
CA LYS A 41 -23.08 2.58 -11.39
C LYS A 41 -22.66 3.98 -11.83
N ALA A 42 -21.70 4.60 -11.14
CA ALA A 42 -21.21 5.93 -11.46
C ALA A 42 -20.35 5.95 -12.75
N ASN A 43 -19.67 4.85 -13.07
CA ASN A 43 -18.81 4.74 -14.25
C ASN A 43 -19.58 4.63 -15.59
N VAL A 44 -20.85 4.28 -15.57
CA VAL A 44 -21.66 4.10 -16.81
C VAL A 44 -22.26 5.42 -17.32
N ASN A 45 -22.41 6.43 -16.47
CA ASN A 45 -23.09 7.68 -16.82
C ASN A 45 -22.15 8.87 -17.17
N GLY A 46 -20.84 8.69 -17.15
CA GLY A 46 -19.85 9.74 -17.46
C GLY A 46 -19.70 10.06 -18.93
N LYS A 47 -20.80 10.26 -19.68
CA LYS A 47 -20.81 10.81 -21.06
C LYS A 47 -20.57 12.33 -21.09
N ASN A 48 -19.72 12.88 -20.24
CA ASN A 48 -19.27 14.25 -20.44
C ASN A 48 -17.96 14.24 -21.24
N SER A 49 -18.10 14.56 -22.52
CA SER A 49 -17.05 14.78 -23.52
C SER A 49 -16.16 15.96 -23.11
N ALA A 50 -15.29 15.80 -22.15
CA ALA A 50 -14.14 16.68 -22.04
C ALA A 50 -13.10 16.15 -23.03
N VAL A 51 -13.19 16.62 -24.27
CA VAL A 51 -12.13 16.51 -25.27
C VAL A 51 -10.88 17.12 -24.60
N GLY A 52 -9.82 16.31 -24.47
CA GLY A 52 -8.52 16.84 -24.10
C GLY A 52 -7.96 16.56 -22.73
N PHE A 53 -8.63 15.80 -21.80
CA PHE A 53 -8.00 15.48 -20.50
C PHE A 53 -6.73 14.64 -20.72
N ARG A 54 -5.56 15.23 -20.39
CA ARG A 54 -4.23 14.67 -20.59
C ARG A 54 -3.75 13.98 -19.31
N LEU A 55 -3.39 12.71 -19.40
CA LEU A 55 -2.87 11.92 -18.31
C LEU A 55 -1.43 11.47 -18.60
N ALA A 56 -0.49 11.75 -17.70
CA ALA A 56 0.86 11.19 -17.74
C ALA A 56 0.94 9.96 -16.84
N VAL A 57 1.40 8.82 -17.39
CA VAL A 57 1.75 7.64 -16.58
C VAL A 57 3.25 7.70 -16.32
N ILE A 58 3.61 7.94 -15.07
CA ILE A 58 5.00 8.07 -14.61
C ILE A 58 5.50 6.70 -14.14
N VAL A 59 6.60 6.24 -14.73
CA VAL A 59 7.24 4.96 -14.38
C VAL A 59 8.65 5.24 -13.85
N PRO A 60 8.85 5.28 -12.52
CA PRO A 60 10.19 5.41 -11.95
C PRO A 60 10.96 4.10 -12.14
N ALA A 61 12.17 4.16 -12.71
CA ALA A 61 12.97 2.99 -13.02
C ALA A 61 14.44 3.16 -12.60
N HIS A 62 15.03 2.11 -11.98
CA HIS A 62 16.44 2.05 -11.63
C HIS A 62 16.97 0.63 -11.84
N ASN A 63 17.70 0.39 -12.93
CA ASN A 63 18.22 -0.93 -13.31
C ASN A 63 17.12 -2.00 -13.42
N GLU A 64 16.15 -1.77 -14.30
CA GLU A 64 14.99 -2.62 -14.53
C GLU A 64 14.91 -3.09 -16.01
N GLU A 65 16.05 -3.25 -16.70
CA GLU A 65 16.11 -3.62 -18.14
C GLU A 65 15.29 -4.88 -18.46
N ALA A 66 15.26 -5.86 -17.54
CA ALA A 66 14.54 -7.12 -17.75
C ALA A 66 13.02 -6.99 -17.70
N LEU A 67 12.47 -5.98 -17.02
CA LEU A 67 11.04 -5.88 -16.70
C LEU A 67 10.35 -4.67 -17.31
N ILE A 68 11.09 -3.58 -17.56
CA ILE A 68 10.54 -2.30 -18.00
C ILE A 68 9.75 -2.42 -19.33
N GLY A 69 10.23 -3.23 -20.27
CA GLY A 69 9.55 -3.45 -21.54
C GLY A 69 8.15 -4.04 -21.36
N ARG A 70 8.01 -5.06 -20.50
CA ARG A 70 6.71 -5.69 -20.16
C ARG A 70 5.77 -4.68 -19.48
N CYS A 71 6.29 -3.88 -18.56
CA CYS A 71 5.52 -2.84 -17.87
C CYS A 71 4.97 -1.82 -18.88
N VAL A 72 5.82 -1.21 -19.69
CA VAL A 72 5.44 -0.21 -20.70
C VAL A 72 4.43 -0.78 -21.70
N CYS A 73 4.65 -1.99 -22.22
CA CYS A 73 3.71 -2.64 -23.12
C CYS A 73 2.32 -2.84 -22.49
N SER A 74 2.25 -3.24 -21.22
CA SER A 74 0.98 -3.42 -20.51
C SER A 74 0.23 -2.09 -20.33
N ILE A 75 0.94 -1.00 -20.03
CA ILE A 75 0.36 0.34 -19.91
C ILE A 75 -0.15 0.81 -21.28
N LEU A 76 0.65 0.63 -22.33
CA LEU A 76 0.26 1.02 -23.69
C LEU A 76 -0.94 0.23 -24.22
N ALA A 77 -1.08 -1.04 -23.85
CA ALA A 77 -2.26 -1.85 -24.16
C ALA A 77 -3.53 -1.38 -23.43
N SER A 78 -3.37 -0.72 -22.27
CA SER A 78 -4.45 -0.17 -21.45
C SER A 78 -4.83 1.28 -21.82
N ARG A 79 -4.12 1.90 -22.73
CA ARG A 79 -4.27 3.35 -22.97
C ARG A 79 -5.41 3.73 -23.88
N PRO A 80 -6.26 4.69 -23.50
CA PRO A 80 -7.03 5.50 -24.43
C PRO A 80 -6.14 6.59 -25.07
N GLN A 81 -6.71 7.33 -26.05
CA GLN A 81 -6.06 8.54 -26.60
C GLN A 81 -5.74 9.56 -25.50
N PHE A 82 -4.72 10.41 -25.75
CA PHE A 82 -4.25 11.48 -24.82
C PHE A 82 -3.57 11.00 -23.54
N VAL A 83 -2.94 9.82 -23.57
CA VAL A 83 -2.12 9.31 -22.50
C VAL A 83 -0.67 9.18 -22.95
N GLU A 84 0.26 9.68 -22.16
CA GLU A 84 1.70 9.56 -22.37
C GLU A 84 2.33 8.71 -21.28
N VAL A 85 3.23 7.79 -21.66
CA VAL A 85 4.00 6.99 -20.73
C VAL A 85 5.40 7.62 -20.62
N LEU A 86 5.72 8.10 -19.41
CA LEU A 86 6.96 8.79 -19.10
C LEU A 86 7.78 7.93 -18.13
N VAL A 87 8.82 7.28 -18.64
CA VAL A 87 9.75 6.51 -17.83
C VAL A 87 10.85 7.43 -17.31
N VAL A 88 11.03 7.50 -16.00
CA VAL A 88 12.14 8.22 -15.36
C VAL A 88 13.24 7.24 -15.04
N ALA A 89 14.23 7.12 -15.94
CA ALA A 89 15.41 6.27 -15.77
C ALA A 89 16.43 6.97 -14.87
N HIS A 90 16.38 6.66 -13.58
CA HIS A 90 17.16 7.36 -12.55
C HIS A 90 18.40 6.56 -12.15
N ASN A 91 19.59 7.12 -12.43
CA ASN A 91 20.88 6.51 -12.10
C ASN A 91 21.03 5.06 -12.62
N CYS A 92 20.50 4.75 -13.80
CA CYS A 92 20.59 3.42 -14.40
C CYS A 92 22.01 3.19 -14.96
N SER A 93 22.55 2.00 -14.69
CA SER A 93 23.82 1.50 -15.25
C SER A 93 23.64 0.41 -16.30
N ASP A 94 22.37 -0.03 -16.52
CA ASP A 94 21.96 -1.04 -17.49
C ASP A 94 21.20 -0.43 -18.68
N ASN A 95 20.57 -1.27 -19.50
CA ASN A 95 19.84 -0.84 -20.70
C ASN A 95 18.37 -0.43 -20.42
N THR A 96 17.99 -0.15 -19.16
CA THR A 96 16.61 0.22 -18.79
C THR A 96 16.01 1.29 -19.70
N ALA A 97 16.76 2.37 -19.96
CA ALA A 97 16.28 3.48 -20.77
C ALA A 97 16.04 3.08 -22.23
N VAL A 98 16.93 2.25 -22.80
CA VAL A 98 16.84 1.77 -24.17
C VAL A 98 15.67 0.83 -24.34
N GLU A 99 15.45 -0.09 -23.39
CA GLU A 99 14.34 -1.03 -23.42
C GLU A 99 12.97 -0.32 -23.25
N ALA A 100 12.92 0.74 -22.42
CA ALA A 100 11.72 1.57 -22.29
C ALA A 100 11.38 2.31 -23.58
N GLU A 101 12.37 2.89 -24.27
CA GLU A 101 12.20 3.55 -25.56
C GLU A 101 11.74 2.56 -26.66
N ARG A 102 12.34 1.36 -26.70
CA ARG A 102 11.92 0.29 -27.63
C ARG A 102 10.47 -0.14 -27.40
N ALA A 103 10.02 -0.16 -26.15
CA ALA A 103 8.64 -0.48 -25.80
C ALA A 103 7.65 0.65 -26.11
N GLY A 104 8.13 1.84 -26.51
CA GLY A 104 7.31 2.98 -26.93
C GLY A 104 7.04 4.01 -25.86
N ALA A 105 7.79 4.02 -24.76
CA ALA A 105 7.73 5.08 -23.76
C ALA A 105 8.64 6.26 -24.12
N ARG A 106 8.26 7.43 -23.66
CA ARG A 106 9.19 8.56 -23.57
C ARG A 106 10.06 8.42 -22.33
N VAL A 107 11.36 8.65 -22.45
CA VAL A 107 12.30 8.45 -21.36
C VAL A 107 12.94 9.75 -20.92
N LEU A 108 12.89 10.02 -19.62
CA LEU A 108 13.70 11.04 -18.93
C LEU A 108 14.89 10.34 -18.28
N ARG A 109 16.10 10.66 -18.75
CA ARG A 109 17.35 10.16 -18.16
C ARG A 109 17.81 11.12 -17.08
N LEU A 110 17.87 10.65 -15.84
CA LEU A 110 18.27 11.43 -14.67
C LEU A 110 19.51 10.80 -14.04
N ASN A 111 20.64 11.49 -14.12
CA ASN A 111 21.94 11.06 -13.58
C ASN A 111 22.35 12.03 -12.47
N GLU A 112 21.85 11.85 -11.27
CA GLU A 112 22.14 12.66 -10.09
C GLU A 112 22.72 11.79 -8.97
N SER A 113 24.05 11.80 -8.80
CA SER A 113 24.72 11.01 -7.78
C SER A 113 24.41 11.44 -6.34
N SER A 114 24.01 12.69 -6.13
CA SER A 114 23.71 13.26 -4.82
C SER A 114 22.31 12.92 -4.30
N GLN A 115 21.39 12.51 -5.18
CA GLN A 115 20.02 12.14 -4.84
C GLN A 115 19.71 10.75 -5.36
N SER A 116 19.20 9.88 -4.50
CA SER A 116 18.83 8.52 -4.88
C SER A 116 17.46 8.16 -4.30
N GLY A 117 16.78 7.24 -4.97
CA GLY A 117 15.49 6.70 -4.51
C GLY A 117 14.30 7.08 -5.39
N LYS A 118 13.22 6.33 -5.20
CA LYS A 118 11.98 6.45 -5.97
C LYS A 118 11.36 7.85 -5.87
N GLY A 119 11.37 8.45 -4.67
CA GLY A 119 10.81 9.78 -4.44
C GLY A 119 11.44 10.86 -5.30
N CYS A 120 12.77 10.79 -5.55
CA CYS A 120 13.47 11.72 -6.43
C CYS A 120 13.00 11.55 -7.89
N ALA A 121 12.94 10.31 -8.39
CA ALA A 121 12.46 10.04 -9.74
C ALA A 121 11.00 10.51 -9.93
N LEU A 122 10.12 10.28 -8.94
CA LEU A 122 8.73 10.75 -8.97
C LEU A 122 8.65 12.27 -8.97
N HIS A 123 9.44 12.95 -8.14
CA HIS A 123 9.47 14.41 -8.10
C HIS A 123 9.79 15.00 -9.47
N HIS A 124 10.83 14.51 -10.14
CA HIS A 124 11.20 14.95 -11.50
C HIS A 124 10.12 14.63 -12.54
N GLY A 125 9.53 13.43 -12.48
CA GLY A 125 8.43 13.05 -13.37
C GLY A 125 7.21 13.95 -13.20
N PHE A 126 6.85 14.30 -11.97
CA PHE A 126 5.74 15.18 -11.67
C PHE A 126 6.00 16.62 -12.12
N LEU A 127 7.20 17.17 -11.87
CA LEU A 127 7.56 18.50 -12.36
C LEU A 127 7.49 18.59 -13.89
N THR A 128 7.97 17.54 -14.59
CA THR A 128 7.90 17.47 -16.05
C THR A 128 6.43 17.44 -16.51
N ALA A 129 5.59 16.61 -15.90
CA ALA A 129 4.18 16.53 -16.24
C ALA A 129 3.44 17.85 -15.99
N LEU A 130 3.74 18.52 -14.88
CA LEU A 130 3.19 19.86 -14.56
C LEU A 130 3.63 20.91 -15.58
N ALA A 131 4.89 20.97 -15.93
CA ALA A 131 5.43 21.93 -16.91
C ALA A 131 4.82 21.74 -18.30
N GLU A 132 4.50 20.51 -18.69
CA GLU A 132 3.94 20.16 -20.00
C GLU A 132 2.41 20.22 -20.08
N GLY A 133 1.75 20.61 -18.98
CA GLY A 133 0.32 20.85 -18.99
C GLY A 133 -0.54 19.58 -18.92
N PHE A 134 -0.07 18.48 -18.32
CA PHE A 134 -0.92 17.34 -18.01
C PHE A 134 -1.92 17.66 -16.90
N ASP A 135 -3.14 17.14 -17.00
CA ASP A 135 -4.23 17.37 -16.04
C ASP A 135 -4.12 16.48 -14.82
N ALA A 136 -3.48 15.32 -14.98
CA ALA A 136 -3.24 14.37 -13.89
C ALA A 136 -2.03 13.49 -14.18
N VAL A 137 -1.53 12.85 -13.13
CA VAL A 137 -0.47 11.83 -13.18
C VAL A 137 -0.95 10.52 -12.58
N LEU A 138 -0.41 9.40 -13.07
CA LEU A 138 -0.60 8.06 -12.53
C LEU A 138 0.78 7.41 -12.39
N VAL A 139 1.08 6.80 -11.25
CA VAL A 139 2.38 6.17 -10.98
C VAL A 139 2.26 4.65 -11.07
N ILE A 140 3.15 4.03 -11.86
CA ILE A 140 3.25 2.57 -12.01
C ILE A 140 4.72 2.18 -11.82
N ASP A 141 4.99 1.19 -10.98
CA ASP A 141 6.35 0.67 -10.79
C ASP A 141 6.85 -0.09 -12.03
N ALA A 142 8.13 0.02 -12.33
CA ALA A 142 8.76 -0.53 -13.54
C ALA A 142 8.69 -2.07 -13.67
N ASP A 143 8.43 -2.77 -12.56
CA ASP A 143 8.30 -4.22 -12.48
C ASP A 143 6.85 -4.73 -12.54
N SER A 144 5.90 -3.84 -12.77
CA SER A 144 4.47 -4.13 -12.66
C SER A 144 3.81 -4.37 -14.02
N VAL A 145 2.68 -5.07 -13.98
CA VAL A 145 1.78 -5.27 -15.11
C VAL A 145 0.41 -4.75 -14.73
N VAL A 146 -0.26 -4.06 -15.66
CA VAL A 146 -1.56 -3.44 -15.40
C VAL A 146 -2.69 -4.11 -16.18
N SER A 147 -3.91 -4.02 -15.63
CA SER A 147 -5.12 -4.47 -16.35
C SER A 147 -5.41 -3.57 -17.55
N THR A 148 -6.04 -4.11 -18.57
CA THR A 148 -6.34 -3.41 -19.84
C THR A 148 -7.25 -2.20 -19.71
N ASN A 149 -7.96 -2.05 -18.59
CA ASN A 149 -8.86 -0.94 -18.29
C ASN A 149 -8.26 0.10 -17.32
N LEU A 150 -7.04 -0.12 -16.79
CA LEU A 150 -6.50 0.67 -15.68
C LEU A 150 -6.42 2.16 -15.98
N VAL A 151 -5.81 2.51 -17.13
CA VAL A 151 -5.58 3.92 -17.50
C VAL A 151 -6.89 4.63 -17.76
N GLU A 152 -7.84 3.94 -18.42
CA GLU A 152 -9.18 4.50 -18.66
C GLU A 152 -9.96 4.69 -17.36
N ALA A 153 -9.92 3.72 -16.45
CA ALA A 153 -10.60 3.81 -15.15
C ALA A 153 -10.04 4.98 -14.32
N ALA A 154 -8.71 5.13 -14.24
CA ALA A 154 -8.08 6.26 -13.56
C ALA A 154 -8.48 7.61 -14.16
N ARG A 155 -8.41 7.73 -15.50
CA ARG A 155 -8.82 8.93 -16.23
C ARG A 155 -10.28 9.30 -15.97
N ASN A 156 -11.17 8.32 -16.03
CA ASN A 156 -12.60 8.54 -15.79
C ASN A 156 -12.87 8.96 -14.34
N SER A 157 -12.17 8.40 -13.37
CA SER A 157 -12.26 8.79 -11.97
C SER A 157 -11.84 10.25 -11.76
N PHE A 158 -10.71 10.67 -12.35
CA PHE A 158 -10.27 12.07 -12.31
C PHE A 158 -11.30 13.01 -12.96
N ARG A 159 -11.84 12.64 -14.12
CA ARG A 159 -12.89 13.42 -14.80
C ARG A 159 -14.18 13.50 -14.00
N SER A 160 -14.48 12.50 -13.21
CA SER A 160 -15.64 12.49 -12.30
C SER A 160 -15.41 13.27 -11.01
N GLY A 161 -14.24 13.91 -10.84
CA GLY A 161 -13.95 14.82 -9.72
C GLY A 161 -13.05 14.22 -8.64
N SER A 162 -12.54 12.98 -8.77
CA SER A 162 -11.56 12.46 -7.83
C SER A 162 -10.27 13.28 -7.90
N GLN A 163 -9.78 13.75 -6.73
CA GLN A 163 -8.56 14.52 -6.64
C GLN A 163 -7.32 13.63 -6.64
N ALA A 164 -7.42 12.47 -5.98
CA ALA A 164 -6.39 11.44 -5.94
C ALA A 164 -7.05 10.07 -6.05
N VAL A 165 -6.33 9.09 -6.60
CA VAL A 165 -6.79 7.71 -6.78
C VAL A 165 -5.73 6.71 -6.35
N GLN A 166 -6.17 5.53 -5.91
CA GLN A 166 -5.37 4.34 -5.73
C GLN A 166 -6.05 3.18 -6.47
N CYS A 167 -5.36 2.63 -7.46
CA CYS A 167 -5.81 1.41 -8.12
C CYS A 167 -5.59 0.19 -7.22
N ARG A 168 -6.33 -0.88 -7.46
CA ARG A 168 -6.14 -2.15 -6.76
C ARG A 168 -4.75 -2.68 -7.01
N TYR A 169 -3.93 -2.73 -5.97
CA TYR A 169 -2.55 -3.19 -6.05
C TYR A 169 -2.43 -4.60 -5.47
N GLU A 170 -2.01 -5.54 -6.30
CA GLU A 170 -1.90 -6.96 -5.98
C GLU A 170 -0.45 -7.43 -6.04
N MET A 171 -0.11 -8.40 -5.18
CA MET A 171 1.17 -9.10 -5.22
C MET A 171 0.94 -10.54 -5.69
N LEU A 172 1.50 -10.88 -6.83
CA LEU A 172 1.42 -12.22 -7.40
C LEU A 172 2.54 -13.10 -6.83
N ALA A 173 2.19 -14.31 -6.43
CA ALA A 173 3.14 -15.30 -5.94
C ALA A 173 3.03 -16.58 -6.76
N ALA A 174 4.19 -17.22 -7.05
CA ALA A 174 4.22 -18.53 -7.67
C ALA A 174 3.48 -19.54 -6.79
N THR A 175 2.71 -20.45 -7.39
CA THR A 175 1.91 -21.47 -6.69
C THR A 175 2.75 -22.45 -5.86
N SER A 176 4.01 -22.63 -6.21
CA SER A 176 4.98 -23.44 -5.46
C SER A 176 5.55 -22.74 -4.22
N ASN A 177 5.45 -21.40 -4.12
CA ASN A 177 6.03 -20.61 -3.05
C ASN A 177 5.01 -20.31 -1.95
N ARG A 178 4.87 -21.17 -0.94
CA ARG A 178 3.93 -20.99 0.18
C ARG A 178 4.15 -19.70 0.96
N ARG A 179 5.40 -19.27 1.14
CA ARG A 179 5.72 -18.01 1.81
C ARG A 179 5.25 -16.81 0.99
N GLY A 180 5.50 -16.85 -0.33
CA GLY A 180 4.98 -15.83 -1.27
C GLY A 180 3.46 -15.78 -1.25
N GLN A 181 2.77 -16.92 -1.19
CA GLN A 181 1.31 -16.99 -1.07
C GLN A 181 0.78 -16.38 0.23
N LEU A 182 1.46 -16.59 1.39
CA LEU A 182 1.11 -15.90 2.64
C LEU A 182 1.32 -14.39 2.54
N MET A 183 2.41 -13.97 1.88
CA MET A 183 2.66 -12.53 1.65
C MET A 183 1.59 -11.94 0.74
N SER A 184 1.23 -12.61 -0.35
CA SER A 184 0.15 -12.20 -1.25
C SER A 184 -1.19 -12.10 -0.52
N LEU A 185 -1.52 -13.07 0.33
CA LEU A 185 -2.74 -13.06 1.15
C LEU A 185 -2.77 -11.87 2.12
N ALA A 186 -1.67 -11.63 2.84
CA ALA A 186 -1.56 -10.47 3.74
C ALA A 186 -1.66 -9.15 2.97
N PHE A 187 -1.10 -9.11 1.76
CA PHE A 187 -1.16 -7.96 0.87
C PHE A 187 -2.59 -7.71 0.38
N MET A 188 -3.36 -8.75 0.07
CA MET A 188 -4.78 -8.65 -0.28
C MET A 188 -5.60 -8.03 0.87
N GLY A 189 -5.39 -8.48 2.11
CA GLY A 189 -6.04 -7.89 3.28
C GLY A 189 -5.75 -6.40 3.41
N PHE A 190 -4.48 -6.02 3.29
CA PHE A 190 -4.02 -4.64 3.50
C PHE A 190 -4.35 -3.72 2.31
N ASN A 191 -4.05 -4.13 1.07
CA ASN A 191 -4.12 -3.27 -0.12
C ASN A 191 -5.43 -3.39 -0.90
N VAL A 192 -6.30 -4.34 -0.57
CA VAL A 192 -7.56 -4.53 -1.28
C VAL A 192 -8.76 -4.46 -0.34
N ILE A 193 -8.80 -5.31 0.71
CA ILE A 193 -9.99 -5.37 1.57
C ILE A 193 -10.17 -4.09 2.39
N ARG A 194 -9.10 -3.60 3.03
CA ARG A 194 -9.17 -2.36 3.82
C ARG A 194 -9.49 -1.14 2.95
N PRO A 195 -8.82 -0.89 1.82
CA PRO A 195 -9.16 0.21 0.90
C PRO A 195 -10.59 0.12 0.35
N ALA A 196 -11.06 -1.07 0.02
CA ALA A 196 -12.44 -1.28 -0.41
C ALA A 196 -13.45 -0.89 0.69
N GLY A 197 -13.15 -1.23 1.96
CA GLY A 197 -13.95 -0.80 3.10
C GLY A 197 -13.93 0.73 3.29
N ARG A 198 -12.74 1.34 3.19
CA ARG A 198 -12.58 2.81 3.27
C ARG A 198 -13.37 3.52 2.17
N GLU A 199 -13.31 3.02 0.93
CA GLU A 199 -14.05 3.58 -0.20
C GLU A 199 -15.56 3.61 0.07
N ARG A 200 -16.12 2.51 0.57
CA ARG A 200 -17.55 2.40 0.90
C ARG A 200 -18.01 3.32 2.03
N LEU A 201 -17.09 3.66 2.93
CA LEU A 201 -17.33 4.60 4.04
C LEU A 201 -17.00 6.06 3.68
N GLY A 202 -16.59 6.33 2.43
CA GLY A 202 -16.18 7.67 2.02
C GLY A 202 -14.86 8.16 2.64
N LEU A 203 -14.06 7.23 3.19
CA LEU A 203 -12.75 7.50 3.76
C LEU A 203 -11.67 7.49 2.69
N SER A 204 -10.46 7.93 3.02
CA SER A 204 -9.30 7.93 2.11
C SER A 204 -8.72 6.51 2.00
N ALA A 205 -8.58 5.98 0.78
CA ALA A 205 -8.18 4.59 0.55
C ALA A 205 -6.76 4.26 1.00
N GLY A 206 -5.86 5.24 0.95
CA GLY A 206 -4.42 5.06 1.13
C GLY A 206 -3.64 5.23 -0.17
N ILE A 207 -2.32 5.40 -0.06
CA ILE A 207 -1.37 5.30 -1.17
C ILE A 207 -0.38 4.20 -0.82
N PHE A 208 -0.17 3.25 -1.76
CA PHE A 208 0.64 2.05 -1.55
C PHE A 208 1.88 2.00 -2.44
N GLY A 209 2.36 3.17 -2.88
CA GLY A 209 3.56 3.32 -3.68
C GLY A 209 3.41 2.93 -5.15
N ASN A 210 2.38 2.19 -5.54
CA ASN A 210 2.16 1.71 -6.89
C ASN A 210 0.67 1.77 -7.25
N GLY A 211 0.34 2.14 -8.49
CA GLY A 211 -1.04 2.29 -8.94
C GLY A 211 -1.77 3.49 -8.35
N PHE A 212 -1.08 4.53 -7.94
CA PHE A 212 -1.69 5.75 -7.41
C PHE A 212 -1.55 6.93 -8.37
N GLY A 213 -2.45 7.88 -8.26
CA GLY A 213 -2.39 9.06 -9.10
C GLY A 213 -3.06 10.27 -8.48
N MET A 214 -2.78 11.45 -9.05
CA MET A 214 -3.27 12.73 -8.57
C MET A 214 -3.54 13.70 -9.72
N ARG A 215 -4.51 14.57 -9.51
CA ARG A 215 -4.72 15.72 -10.40
C ARG A 215 -3.62 16.77 -10.22
N ARG A 216 -3.44 17.57 -11.26
CA ARG A 216 -2.50 18.70 -11.28
C ARG A 216 -2.67 19.58 -10.05
N GLU A 217 -3.90 19.97 -9.73
CA GLU A 217 -4.20 20.93 -8.66
C GLU A 217 -3.73 20.40 -7.29
N VAL A 218 -3.75 19.07 -7.10
CA VAL A 218 -3.22 18.42 -5.88
C VAL A 218 -1.71 18.58 -5.79
N LEU A 219 -0.99 18.33 -6.89
CA LEU A 219 0.47 18.45 -6.92
C LEU A 219 0.95 19.92 -6.81
N GLU A 220 0.16 20.87 -7.33
CA GLU A 220 0.42 22.30 -7.18
C GLU A 220 0.17 22.78 -5.75
N GLN A 221 -0.90 22.29 -5.09
CA GLN A 221 -1.22 22.60 -3.70
C GLN A 221 -0.28 21.92 -2.71
N LEU A 222 0.08 20.67 -2.96
CA LEU A 222 0.87 19.81 -2.09
C LEU A 222 1.95 19.10 -2.92
N PRO A 223 3.09 19.75 -3.18
CA PRO A 223 4.17 19.15 -3.95
C PRO A 223 4.66 17.82 -3.34
N TYR A 224 5.07 16.89 -4.21
CA TYR A 224 5.57 15.59 -3.76
C TYR A 224 7.01 15.72 -3.25
N GLU A 225 7.14 16.02 -1.97
CA GLU A 225 8.43 16.19 -1.27
C GLU A 225 8.73 15.06 -0.28
N ALA A 226 7.89 14.01 -0.25
CA ALA A 226 8.09 12.86 0.60
C ALA A 226 9.41 12.15 0.27
N ARG A 227 10.31 12.05 1.25
CA ARG A 227 11.66 11.50 1.10
C ARG A 227 11.96 10.35 2.08
N SER A 228 10.99 9.94 2.86
CA SER A 228 11.16 8.82 3.79
C SER A 228 11.26 7.49 3.03
N THR A 229 11.65 6.43 3.73
CA THR A 229 11.67 5.07 3.17
C THR A 229 10.27 4.50 2.90
N THR A 230 9.23 5.19 3.34
CA THR A 230 7.80 4.93 3.12
C THR A 230 7.14 6.24 2.67
N GLU A 231 7.67 6.77 1.57
CA GLU A 231 7.26 8.05 0.99
C GLU A 231 5.78 8.08 0.60
N ASP A 232 5.23 6.93 0.25
CA ASP A 232 3.82 6.70 -0.08
C ASP A 232 2.91 6.93 1.13
N LEU A 233 3.23 6.31 2.27
CA LEU A 233 2.49 6.50 3.51
C LEU A 233 2.63 7.94 4.02
N GLU A 234 3.84 8.51 3.95
CA GLU A 234 4.08 9.90 4.34
C GLU A 234 3.21 10.84 3.52
N TYR A 235 3.21 10.69 2.20
CA TYR A 235 2.41 11.55 1.32
C TYR A 235 0.91 11.34 1.51
N HIS A 236 0.45 10.09 1.74
CA HIS A 236 -0.93 9.83 2.09
C HIS A 236 -1.38 10.59 3.34
N LEU A 237 -0.57 10.60 4.40
CA LEU A 237 -0.88 11.35 5.62
C LEU A 237 -0.93 12.86 5.38
N MET A 238 -0.06 13.39 4.52
CA MET A 238 -0.10 14.79 4.10
C MET A 238 -1.39 15.13 3.33
N LEU A 239 -1.84 14.24 2.43
CA LEU A 239 -3.12 14.40 1.71
C LEU A 239 -4.31 14.43 2.67
N VAL A 240 -4.36 13.49 3.62
CA VAL A 240 -5.42 13.43 4.64
C VAL A 240 -5.43 14.69 5.49
N ASP A 241 -4.26 15.19 5.89
CA ASP A 241 -4.13 16.42 6.66
C ASP A 241 -4.59 17.65 5.87
N ALA A 242 -4.37 17.67 4.56
CA ALA A 242 -4.87 18.69 3.63
C ALA A 242 -6.38 18.52 3.28
N GLY A 243 -7.05 17.49 3.79
CA GLY A 243 -8.45 17.19 3.49
C GLY A 243 -8.69 16.56 2.10
N ILE A 244 -7.64 16.09 1.45
CA ILE A 244 -7.69 15.46 0.12
C ILE A 244 -7.92 13.95 0.28
N ARG A 245 -9.03 13.47 -0.29
CA ARG A 245 -9.38 12.05 -0.25
C ARG A 245 -8.77 11.31 -1.44
N VAL A 246 -8.19 10.15 -1.17
CA VAL A 246 -7.78 9.17 -2.19
C VAL A 246 -8.93 8.22 -2.45
N ALA A 247 -9.46 8.17 -3.68
CA ALA A 247 -10.50 7.23 -4.09
C ALA A 247 -9.89 5.86 -4.45
N PHE A 248 -10.58 4.77 -4.14
CA PHE A 248 -10.14 3.42 -4.47
C PHE A 248 -10.78 2.91 -5.78
N LEU A 249 -9.97 2.46 -6.72
CA LEU A 249 -10.41 1.90 -8.00
C LEU A 249 -10.23 0.38 -7.99
N ASP A 250 -11.22 -0.34 -7.46
CA ASP A 250 -11.20 -1.81 -7.30
C ASP A 250 -11.21 -2.55 -8.65
N SER A 251 -11.77 -1.95 -9.70
CA SER A 251 -11.81 -2.53 -11.05
C SER A 251 -10.53 -2.36 -11.87
N ALA A 252 -9.61 -1.51 -11.42
CA ALA A 252 -8.35 -1.19 -12.09
C ALA A 252 -7.17 -1.82 -11.35
N HIS A 253 -6.50 -2.80 -11.97
CA HIS A 253 -5.53 -3.64 -11.29
C HIS A 253 -4.09 -3.31 -11.70
N VAL A 254 -3.22 -3.23 -10.69
CA VAL A 254 -1.76 -3.24 -10.85
C VAL A 254 -1.23 -4.47 -10.12
N ALA A 255 -0.42 -5.26 -10.78
CA ALA A 255 0.16 -6.48 -10.21
C ALA A 255 1.69 -6.42 -10.29
N SER A 256 2.35 -6.73 -9.18
CA SER A 256 3.80 -6.96 -9.11
C SER A 256 4.10 -8.37 -8.60
N GLU A 257 5.29 -8.89 -8.93
CA GLU A 257 5.70 -10.20 -8.46
C GLU A 257 6.25 -10.15 -7.03
N ALA A 258 5.91 -11.16 -6.23
CA ALA A 258 6.48 -11.31 -4.89
C ALA A 258 8.00 -11.58 -4.99
N PRO A 259 8.84 -11.08 -4.06
CA PRO A 259 10.27 -11.37 -4.05
C PRO A 259 10.53 -12.87 -4.06
N ALA A 260 11.37 -13.33 -5.00
CA ALA A 260 11.72 -14.76 -5.14
C ALA A 260 12.61 -15.23 -3.98
N SER A 261 13.55 -14.37 -3.52
CA SER A 261 14.51 -14.72 -2.47
C SER A 261 14.00 -14.38 -1.07
N SER A 262 14.45 -15.16 -0.08
CA SER A 262 14.14 -14.90 1.32
C SER A 262 14.82 -13.65 1.88
N SER A 263 16.00 -13.31 1.37
CA SER A 263 16.74 -12.09 1.71
C SER A 263 16.03 -10.84 1.18
N GLY A 264 15.59 -10.85 -0.07
CA GLY A 264 14.80 -9.77 -0.66
C GLY A 264 13.50 -9.50 0.10
N ALA A 265 12.77 -10.57 0.46
CA ALA A 265 11.56 -10.45 1.26
C ALA A 265 11.82 -9.86 2.66
N SER A 266 12.94 -10.21 3.31
CA SER A 266 13.32 -9.67 4.63
C SER A 266 13.64 -8.18 4.54
N THR A 267 14.48 -7.77 3.58
CA THR A 267 14.87 -6.37 3.37
C THR A 267 13.66 -5.49 3.06
N GLN A 268 12.76 -5.96 2.18
CA GLN A 268 11.53 -5.25 1.86
C GLN A 268 10.64 -5.06 3.10
N ARG A 269 10.50 -6.10 3.92
CA ARG A 269 9.68 -6.08 5.14
C ARG A 269 10.27 -5.14 6.20
N GLU A 270 11.58 -5.20 6.43
CA GLU A 270 12.29 -4.30 7.35
C GLU A 270 12.06 -2.83 6.96
N ARG A 271 12.12 -2.52 5.67
CA ARG A 271 11.86 -1.17 5.15
C ARG A 271 10.41 -0.74 5.40
N TRP A 272 9.43 -1.55 5.04
CA TRP A 272 8.02 -1.20 5.16
C TRP A 272 7.58 -1.06 6.62
N GLU A 273 7.90 -2.03 7.47
CA GLU A 273 7.48 -2.00 8.88
C GLU A 273 8.27 -0.98 9.69
N GLY A 274 9.57 -0.84 9.43
CA GLY A 274 10.40 0.18 10.06
C GLY A 274 9.93 1.59 9.71
N GLY A 275 9.63 1.84 8.42
CA GLY A 275 9.07 3.10 7.95
C GLY A 275 7.71 3.41 8.59
N ARG A 276 6.81 2.42 8.69
CA ARG A 276 5.51 2.56 9.36
C ARG A 276 5.67 2.95 10.83
N PHE A 277 6.57 2.31 11.59
CA PHE A 277 6.85 2.70 12.99
C PHE A 277 7.42 4.11 13.11
N ARG A 278 8.20 4.56 12.12
CA ARG A 278 8.66 5.96 12.06
C ARG A 278 7.47 6.92 11.85
N MET A 279 6.61 6.66 10.88
CA MET A 279 5.42 7.46 10.62
C MET A 279 4.48 7.48 11.84
N MET A 280 4.30 6.36 12.52
CA MET A 280 3.53 6.29 13.75
C MET A 280 4.05 7.29 14.79
N LYS A 281 5.37 7.34 15.03
CA LYS A 281 5.95 8.29 16.00
C LYS A 281 5.75 9.76 15.60
N GLN A 282 5.85 10.06 14.32
CA GLN A 282 5.77 11.43 13.80
C GLN A 282 4.34 11.95 13.71
N TRP A 283 3.40 11.12 13.25
CA TRP A 283 2.05 11.55 12.89
C TRP A 283 0.99 11.29 13.95
N THR A 284 1.18 10.30 14.86
CA THR A 284 0.20 9.98 15.92
C THR A 284 -0.18 11.20 16.76
N PRO A 285 0.76 12.03 17.27
CA PRO A 285 0.39 13.21 18.08
C PRO A 285 -0.46 14.21 17.29
N ARG A 286 -0.13 14.44 16.01
CA ARG A 286 -0.84 15.38 15.14
C ARG A 286 -2.26 14.89 14.82
N LEU A 287 -2.40 13.62 14.46
CA LEU A 287 -3.71 13.02 14.18
C LEU A 287 -4.59 12.98 15.44
N LEU A 288 -4.01 12.66 16.60
CA LEU A 288 -4.74 12.66 17.87
C LEU A 288 -5.28 14.05 18.21
N VAL A 289 -4.49 15.12 18.06
CA VAL A 289 -4.94 16.50 18.23
C VAL A 289 -6.09 16.82 17.28
N ARG A 290 -6.00 16.39 16.01
CA ARG A 290 -7.07 16.59 15.03
C ARG A 290 -8.39 15.91 15.45
N VAL A 291 -8.31 14.66 15.90
CA VAL A 291 -9.49 13.91 16.39
C VAL A 291 -10.11 14.59 17.61
N LEU A 292 -9.28 14.99 18.60
CA LEU A 292 -9.74 15.67 19.79
C LEU A 292 -10.33 17.07 19.50
N SER A 293 -9.91 17.72 18.41
CA SER A 293 -10.47 18.97 17.90
C SER A 293 -11.75 18.77 17.05
N GLY A 294 -12.32 17.56 16.99
CA GLY A 294 -13.56 17.26 16.29
C GLY A 294 -13.41 16.87 14.82
N ASN A 295 -12.19 16.76 14.30
CA ASN A 295 -11.96 16.25 12.94
C ASN A 295 -11.91 14.71 12.93
N PHE A 296 -13.07 14.05 12.96
CA PHE A 296 -13.17 12.60 12.99
C PHE A 296 -12.67 11.89 11.73
N ARG A 297 -12.43 12.62 10.63
CA ARG A 297 -11.78 12.04 9.44
C ARG A 297 -10.34 11.59 9.71
N ALA A 298 -9.69 12.15 10.75
CA ALA A 298 -8.36 11.75 11.19
C ALA A 298 -8.35 10.48 12.05
N LEU A 299 -9.54 9.98 12.48
CA LEU A 299 -9.62 8.80 13.36
C LEU A 299 -9.16 7.52 12.65
N GLU A 300 -9.58 7.32 11.40
CA GLU A 300 -9.23 6.13 10.64
C GLU A 300 -7.71 6.04 10.38
N PRO A 301 -7.01 7.05 9.80
CA PRO A 301 -5.57 6.99 9.66
C PRO A 301 -4.81 6.93 11.01
N LEU A 302 -5.39 7.44 12.09
CA LEU A 302 -4.84 7.26 13.44
C LEU A 302 -4.91 5.77 13.87
N LEU A 303 -6.05 5.12 13.69
CA LEU A 303 -6.23 3.69 14.01
C LEU A 303 -5.32 2.83 13.12
N ASP A 304 -5.24 3.16 11.82
CA ASP A 304 -4.33 2.48 10.90
C ASP A 304 -2.88 2.56 11.38
N LEU A 305 -2.37 3.74 11.74
CA LEU A 305 -1.00 3.89 12.23
C LEU A 305 -0.74 3.17 13.55
N LEU A 306 -1.71 3.17 14.48
CA LEU A 306 -1.60 2.49 15.78
C LEU A 306 -1.77 0.98 15.65
N GLY A 307 -2.39 0.49 14.57
CA GLY A 307 -2.58 -0.93 14.31
C GLY A 307 -1.25 -1.67 14.18
N LEU A 308 -1.09 -2.74 14.93
CA LEU A 308 0.10 -3.58 14.88
C LEU A 308 0.17 -4.39 13.58
N PRO A 309 1.37 -4.80 13.14
CA PRO A 309 1.50 -5.83 12.12
C PRO A 309 0.74 -7.10 12.51
N LEU A 310 -0.08 -7.64 11.61
CA LEU A 310 -1.02 -8.74 11.90
C LEU A 310 -0.38 -9.95 12.59
N ALA A 311 0.87 -10.28 12.26
CA ALA A 311 1.58 -11.39 12.91
C ALA A 311 1.89 -11.10 14.39
N LEU A 312 2.23 -9.85 14.73
CA LEU A 312 2.44 -9.43 16.12
C LEU A 312 1.14 -9.42 16.90
N GLU A 313 0.07 -8.93 16.26
CA GLU A 313 -1.30 -8.95 16.80
C GLU A 313 -1.72 -10.37 17.19
N VAL A 314 -1.63 -11.33 16.26
CA VAL A 314 -1.94 -12.75 16.51
C VAL A 314 -1.06 -13.31 17.64
N GLY A 315 0.23 -12.96 17.67
CA GLY A 315 1.14 -13.39 18.73
C GLY A 315 0.70 -12.90 20.12
N LEU A 316 0.33 -11.62 20.25
CA LEU A 316 -0.15 -11.04 21.52
C LEU A 316 -1.48 -11.64 21.97
N LEU A 317 -2.42 -11.86 21.03
CA LEU A 317 -3.69 -12.52 21.33
C LEU A 317 -3.49 -13.99 21.73
N THR A 318 -2.51 -14.69 21.16
CA THR A 318 -2.15 -16.05 21.59
C THR A 318 -1.61 -16.06 23.01
N VAL A 319 -0.76 -15.07 23.39
CA VAL A 319 -0.31 -14.90 24.77
C VAL A 319 -1.50 -14.62 25.69
N ALA A 320 -2.43 -13.77 25.28
CA ALA A 320 -3.65 -13.45 26.04
C ALA A 320 -4.50 -14.70 26.35
N LEU A 321 -4.58 -15.68 25.44
CA LEU A 321 -5.26 -16.97 25.68
C LEU A 321 -4.59 -17.81 26.78
N CYS A 322 -3.28 -17.69 26.96
CA CYS A 322 -2.54 -18.45 27.96
C CYS A 322 -2.64 -17.85 29.36
N LEU A 323 -3.08 -16.60 29.51
CA LEU A 323 -3.19 -15.95 30.81
C LEU A 323 -4.41 -16.47 31.58
N PRO A 324 -4.34 -16.59 32.94
CA PRO A 324 -5.44 -17.09 33.78
C PRO A 324 -6.47 -15.99 34.05
N VAL A 325 -6.95 -15.31 32.99
CA VAL A 325 -7.92 -14.21 33.05
C VAL A 325 -9.05 -14.52 32.07
N GLU A 326 -10.19 -14.89 32.59
CA GLU A 326 -11.30 -15.45 31.79
C GLU A 326 -11.83 -14.47 30.74
N TRP A 327 -12.16 -13.23 31.13
CA TRP A 327 -12.65 -12.22 30.20
C TRP A 327 -11.64 -11.89 29.07
N LEU A 328 -10.32 -11.93 29.37
CA LEU A 328 -9.29 -11.70 28.38
C LEU A 328 -9.22 -12.84 27.35
N ARG A 329 -9.45 -14.08 27.80
CA ARG A 329 -9.54 -15.25 26.88
C ARG A 329 -10.74 -15.12 25.94
N PHE A 330 -11.91 -14.70 26.42
CA PHE A 330 -13.07 -14.43 25.57
C PHE A 330 -12.76 -13.33 24.54
N TYR A 331 -12.15 -12.23 24.99
CA TYR A 331 -11.69 -11.17 24.09
C TYR A 331 -10.73 -11.72 23.01
N ALA A 332 -9.72 -12.48 23.39
CA ALA A 332 -8.72 -13.02 22.48
C ALA A 332 -9.34 -14.01 21.45
N VAL A 333 -10.29 -14.85 21.87
CA VAL A 333 -11.02 -15.75 20.95
C VAL A 333 -11.83 -14.95 19.95
N ALA A 334 -12.59 -13.96 20.38
CA ALA A 334 -13.38 -13.10 19.51
C ALA A 334 -12.49 -12.32 18.52
N ALA A 335 -11.37 -11.79 19.01
CA ALA A 335 -10.39 -11.08 18.20
C ALA A 335 -9.73 -11.98 17.13
N LEU A 336 -9.31 -13.18 17.50
CA LEU A 336 -8.76 -14.16 16.55
C LEU A 336 -9.79 -14.63 15.53
N ALA A 337 -11.06 -14.79 15.93
CA ALA A 337 -12.14 -15.10 15.00
C ALA A 337 -12.38 -13.98 13.99
N LEU A 338 -12.33 -12.71 14.43
CA LEU A 338 -12.40 -11.54 13.54
C LEU A 338 -11.24 -11.49 12.56
N ILE A 339 -10.01 -11.71 13.02
CA ILE A 339 -8.82 -11.79 12.15
C ILE A 339 -9.00 -12.96 11.16
N GLY A 340 -9.45 -14.12 11.61
CA GLY A 340 -9.75 -15.25 10.73
C GLY A 340 -10.77 -14.92 9.64
N LEU A 341 -11.85 -14.21 9.99
CA LEU A 341 -12.83 -13.73 9.02
C LEU A 341 -12.21 -12.77 8.00
N HIS A 342 -11.42 -11.78 8.45
CA HIS A 342 -10.72 -10.86 7.56
C HIS A 342 -9.81 -11.60 6.57
N VAL A 343 -9.03 -12.56 7.05
CA VAL A 343 -8.13 -13.40 6.23
C VAL A 343 -8.92 -14.25 5.23
N LEU A 344 -10.06 -14.82 5.64
CA LEU A 344 -10.94 -15.59 4.73
C LEU A 344 -11.53 -14.71 3.63
N VAL A 345 -11.98 -13.50 3.97
CA VAL A 345 -12.48 -12.52 2.99
C VAL A 345 -11.36 -12.13 2.01
N ALA A 346 -10.15 -11.88 2.51
CA ALA A 346 -8.99 -11.59 1.67
C ALA A 346 -8.65 -12.74 0.72
N ALA A 347 -8.68 -13.98 1.21
CA ALA A 347 -8.46 -15.17 0.40
C ALA A 347 -9.55 -15.34 -0.68
N ALA A 348 -10.82 -15.11 -0.34
CA ALA A 348 -11.94 -15.23 -1.27
C ALA A 348 -11.93 -14.17 -2.39
N LYS A 349 -11.35 -13.00 -2.13
CA LYS A 349 -11.18 -11.91 -3.11
C LYS A 349 -9.85 -12.00 -3.87
N GLY A 350 -8.95 -12.86 -3.44
CA GLY A 350 -7.64 -13.08 -4.09
C GLY A 350 -7.72 -14.01 -5.30
N PRO A 351 -6.66 -14.06 -6.12
CA PRO A 351 -6.64 -14.85 -7.36
C PRO A 351 -6.57 -16.38 -7.12
N ASP A 352 -6.06 -16.84 -5.97
CA ASP A 352 -5.88 -18.26 -5.64
C ASP A 352 -6.34 -18.57 -4.21
N PHE A 353 -7.63 -18.78 -4.04
CA PHE A 353 -8.21 -19.17 -2.74
C PHE A 353 -7.61 -20.45 -2.17
N ARG A 354 -7.44 -21.49 -3.02
CA ARG A 354 -6.95 -22.81 -2.57
C ARG A 354 -5.49 -22.74 -2.14
N GLY A 355 -4.67 -21.99 -2.88
CA GLY A 355 -3.27 -21.77 -2.53
C GLY A 355 -3.14 -20.98 -1.23
N ALA A 356 -3.94 -19.92 -1.04
CA ALA A 356 -4.00 -19.14 0.18
C ALA A 356 -4.35 -20.02 1.40
N MET A 357 -5.37 -20.87 1.29
CA MET A 357 -5.75 -21.81 2.37
C MET A 357 -4.64 -22.80 2.72
N LYS A 358 -3.98 -23.37 1.71
CA LYS A 358 -2.83 -24.27 1.93
C LYS A 358 -1.65 -23.53 2.57
N ALA A 359 -1.42 -22.27 2.21
CA ALA A 359 -0.35 -21.46 2.76
C ALA A 359 -0.58 -21.12 4.24
N LEU A 360 -1.83 -20.95 4.69
CA LEU A 360 -2.16 -20.68 6.10
C LEU A 360 -1.66 -21.75 7.06
N VAL A 361 -1.48 -23.00 6.62
CA VAL A 361 -0.86 -24.05 7.43
C VAL A 361 0.55 -23.67 7.87
N THR A 362 1.26 -22.85 7.08
CA THR A 362 2.61 -22.37 7.40
C THR A 362 2.61 -21.05 8.18
N ALA A 363 1.45 -20.45 8.45
CA ALA A 363 1.33 -19.18 9.15
C ALA A 363 2.01 -19.15 10.54
N PRO A 364 1.92 -20.18 11.39
CA PRO A 364 2.62 -20.19 12.68
C PRO A 364 4.14 -19.98 12.54
N PHE A 365 4.77 -20.66 11.59
CA PHE A 365 6.21 -20.49 11.32
C PHE A 365 6.54 -19.09 10.78
N TYR A 366 5.66 -18.55 9.94
CA TYR A 366 5.79 -17.19 9.44
C TYR A 366 5.68 -16.15 10.56
N ILE A 367 4.76 -16.34 11.51
CA ILE A 367 4.59 -15.48 12.69
C ILE A 367 5.86 -15.52 13.55
N LEU A 368 6.37 -16.71 13.87
CA LEU A 368 7.61 -16.86 14.65
C LEU A 368 8.80 -16.19 13.96
N TRP A 369 8.95 -16.39 12.66
CA TRP A 369 9.99 -15.71 11.88
C TRP A 369 9.86 -14.20 11.94
N LYS A 370 8.64 -13.67 11.88
CA LYS A 370 8.36 -12.22 11.96
C LYS A 370 8.70 -11.66 13.35
N LEU A 371 8.37 -12.38 14.40
CA LEU A 371 8.74 -12.01 15.77
C LEU A 371 10.27 -11.96 15.93
N TRP A 372 10.99 -12.91 15.34
CA TRP A 372 12.46 -12.90 15.32
C TRP A 372 13.04 -11.68 14.57
N MET A 373 12.32 -11.11 13.60
CA MET A 373 12.75 -9.92 12.89
C MET A 373 12.54 -8.60 13.65
N LEU A 374 11.78 -8.57 14.74
CA LEU A 374 11.45 -7.34 15.47
C LEU A 374 12.66 -6.45 15.80
N PRO A 375 13.83 -6.98 16.26
CA PRO A 375 15.00 -6.13 16.52
C PRO A 375 15.55 -5.44 15.26
N ARG A 376 15.40 -6.06 14.08
CA ARG A 376 15.83 -5.48 12.80
C ARG A 376 14.86 -4.39 12.36
N ILE A 377 13.55 -4.65 12.46
CA ILE A 377 12.48 -3.70 12.17
C ILE A 377 12.63 -2.45 13.05
N TRP A 378 12.90 -2.64 14.35
CA TRP A 378 13.15 -1.54 15.28
C TRP A 378 14.36 -0.70 14.87
N ARG A 379 15.46 -1.32 14.44
CA ARG A 379 16.63 -0.60 13.92
C ARG A 379 16.30 0.17 12.63
N ALA A 380 15.53 -0.42 11.72
CA ALA A 380 15.08 0.21 10.49
C ALA A 380 14.10 1.39 10.72
N SER A 381 13.49 1.50 11.89
CA SER A 381 12.62 2.64 12.26
C SER A 381 13.38 3.92 12.63
N ARG A 382 14.72 3.87 12.75
CA ARG A 382 15.55 5.06 13.04
C ARG A 382 15.61 5.99 11.84
N ALA A 383 15.76 7.29 12.12
CA ALA A 383 15.79 8.33 11.07
C ALA A 383 17.01 8.22 10.12
N ASP A 384 18.11 7.67 10.64
CA ASP A 384 19.39 7.49 9.94
C ASP A 384 19.54 6.12 9.24
N ALA A 385 18.48 5.31 9.22
CA ALA A 385 18.54 4.00 8.58
C ALA A 385 18.77 4.14 7.05
N PRO A 386 19.83 3.50 6.50
CA PRO A 386 20.15 3.62 5.07
C PRO A 386 19.08 2.94 4.22
N TRP A 387 18.81 3.53 3.05
CA TRP A 387 17.98 2.86 2.04
C TRP A 387 18.74 1.68 1.43
N VAL A 388 18.17 0.49 1.50
CA VAL A 388 18.76 -0.74 0.93
C VAL A 388 17.84 -1.25 -0.17
N ARG A 389 18.38 -1.42 -1.39
CA ARG A 389 17.65 -2.00 -2.51
C ARG A 389 17.29 -3.47 -2.22
N THR A 390 16.05 -3.85 -2.53
CA THR A 390 15.65 -5.27 -2.55
C THR A 390 16.33 -5.93 -3.75
N SER A 391 17.21 -6.92 -3.51
CA SER A 391 17.79 -7.72 -4.59
C SER A 391 16.69 -8.53 -5.28
N ARG A 392 16.65 -8.45 -6.60
CA ARG A 392 15.84 -9.32 -7.45
C ARG A 392 16.79 -10.25 -8.17
N ASP A 393 16.60 -11.54 -8.02
CA ASP A 393 17.35 -12.50 -8.81
C ASP A 393 16.83 -12.38 -10.26
N ALA A 394 17.73 -12.01 -11.16
CA ALA A 394 17.48 -12.05 -12.60
C ALA A 394 17.46 -13.53 -13.03
N SER A 395 16.34 -14.21 -12.73
CA SER A 395 16.08 -15.57 -13.19
C SER A 395 14.61 -15.74 -13.50
N VAL A 396 14.25 -15.42 -14.71
CA VAL A 396 13.43 -16.25 -15.61
C VAL A 396 13.74 -15.85 -17.03
#